data_2532aed5a62082d0f15dba186c766b41
#
_entry.id   2532aed5a62082d0f15dba186c766b41
#
_cell.length_a   1.000
_cell.length_b   1.000
_cell.length_c   1.000
_cell.angle_alpha   90.00
_cell.angle_beta   90.00
_cell.angle_gamma   90.00
#
_symmetry.space_group_name_H-M   'P 1'
#
loop_
_entity.id
_entity.type
_entity.pdbx_description
1 polymer ?
#
loop_
_entity_poly.entity_id
_entity_poly.type
_entity_poly.pdbx_seq_one_letter_code
_entity_poly.pdbx_strand_id
1 'polypeptide(L)'
;MNKKHHPLKLNLNTNFCGLALTSPTMLLSGCVGFGEEYTRIEGFSNKDVGGIVLKGTTLEPRLGNANHRVYETPMGMLNAIGLQNPGCDQVINQILPSLDISETQFIANVCGSTIEDYAKVTEKFDDSMVAAIEINISCPNIKEGGVSFGNYPEMSAKVIAACRKKTKKPIIAKLSPNQTDIKENAKQCIEAGADALGVINTIMGMAIDVETREPIIANVQGGLSGPAIKPIALLKVKQVYEVAGPLSIPILGQGGIASSNDVLEFLIAGATAVGIGTALFYDPMICKKINTDLINYMDKHNINSIHEIIGSLKL
;
A
#
# COMPACT_ATOMS: atom_id res chain seq x y z
N MET A 1 21.86 -43.62 9.10
CA MET A 1 20.54 -43.28 9.64
C MET A 1 19.92 -42.21 8.76
N ASN A 2 19.05 -42.64 7.82
CA ASN A 2 18.33 -41.67 6.94
C ASN A 2 17.24 -41.01 7.78
N LYS A 3 17.44 -39.76 8.16
CA LYS A 3 16.34 -38.91 8.64
C LYS A 3 15.37 -38.73 7.45
N LYS A 4 14.21 -39.36 7.51
CA LYS A 4 13.09 -39.07 6.65
C LYS A 4 12.73 -37.60 6.90
N HIS A 5 13.16 -36.70 6.01
CA HIS A 5 12.59 -35.36 5.93
C HIS A 5 11.13 -35.55 5.55
N HIS A 6 10.20 -35.40 6.49
CA HIS A 6 8.84 -35.03 6.13
C HIS A 6 8.97 -33.64 5.50
N PRO A 7 8.55 -33.44 4.25
CA PRO A 7 8.53 -32.10 3.70
C PRO A 7 7.58 -31.28 4.56
N LEU A 8 8.13 -30.36 5.35
CA LEU A 8 7.33 -29.31 5.97
C LEU A 8 6.61 -28.62 4.83
N LYS A 9 5.27 -28.56 4.93
CA LYS A 9 4.47 -27.87 3.92
C LYS A 9 4.73 -26.37 4.10
N LEU A 10 5.80 -25.87 3.45
CA LEU A 10 6.16 -24.46 3.47
C LEU A 10 4.94 -23.64 3.05
N ASN A 11 4.65 -22.60 3.79
CA ASN A 11 3.58 -21.68 3.47
C ASN A 11 4.07 -20.24 3.70
N LEU A 12 3.43 -19.31 2.99
CA LEU A 12 3.74 -17.89 3.07
C LEU A 12 2.83 -17.14 4.03
N ASN A 13 2.07 -17.85 4.87
CA ASN A 13 1.12 -17.25 5.79
C ASN A 13 1.83 -16.25 6.71
N THR A 14 1.23 -15.09 6.85
CA THR A 14 1.70 -14.05 7.78
C THR A 14 0.52 -13.38 8.46
N ASN A 15 0.77 -12.76 9.61
CA ASN A 15 -0.21 -11.93 10.30
C ASN A 15 0.16 -10.45 10.09
N PHE A 16 -0.82 -9.66 9.65
CA PHE A 16 -0.65 -8.23 9.44
C PHE A 16 -1.74 -7.47 10.20
N CYS A 17 -1.39 -6.83 11.31
CA CYS A 17 -2.30 -6.14 12.23
C CYS A 17 -3.59 -6.93 12.57
N GLY A 18 -3.46 -8.21 12.84
CA GLY A 18 -4.58 -9.11 13.14
C GLY A 18 -5.22 -9.78 11.93
N LEU A 19 -4.88 -9.38 10.71
CA LEU A 19 -5.34 -10.02 9.47
C LEU A 19 -4.49 -11.26 9.17
N ALA A 20 -5.13 -12.41 8.99
CA ALA A 20 -4.47 -13.62 8.50
C ALA A 20 -4.31 -13.52 6.98
N LEU A 21 -3.09 -13.35 6.51
CA LEU A 21 -2.74 -13.28 5.09
C LEU A 21 -2.21 -14.64 4.62
N THR A 22 -2.65 -15.10 3.46
CA THR A 22 -2.17 -16.34 2.82
C THR A 22 -0.78 -16.20 2.20
N SER A 23 -0.34 -14.96 1.96
CA SER A 23 1.00 -14.62 1.50
C SER A 23 1.36 -13.19 1.93
N PRO A 24 2.65 -12.81 1.97
CA PRO A 24 3.05 -11.44 2.32
C PRO A 24 2.76 -10.44 1.20
N THR A 25 2.37 -10.87 0.00
CA THR A 25 2.11 -9.98 -1.14
C THR A 25 0.69 -9.44 -1.11
N MET A 26 0.55 -8.13 -1.32
CA MET A 26 -0.71 -7.41 -1.39
C MET A 26 -0.77 -6.56 -2.66
N LEU A 27 -1.96 -6.38 -3.24
CA LEU A 27 -2.16 -5.47 -4.36
C LEU A 27 -2.47 -4.06 -3.85
N LEU A 28 -1.87 -3.05 -4.50
CA LEU A 28 -1.96 -1.67 -4.03
C LEU A 28 -3.11 -0.88 -4.65
N SER A 29 -3.66 0.00 -3.84
CA SER A 29 -4.61 1.03 -4.26
C SER A 29 -4.09 1.84 -5.45
N GLY A 30 -4.98 2.07 -6.42
CA GLY A 30 -4.67 2.79 -7.64
C GLY A 30 -4.20 1.90 -8.80
N CYS A 31 -3.86 0.64 -8.55
CA CYS A 31 -3.39 -0.29 -9.58
C CYS A 31 -4.36 -1.45 -9.86
N VAL A 32 -5.35 -1.68 -8.99
CA VAL A 32 -6.27 -2.84 -9.07
C VAL A 32 -7.75 -2.44 -9.03
N GLY A 33 -8.07 -1.16 -9.20
CA GLY A 33 -9.44 -0.67 -9.08
C GLY A 33 -10.05 -1.06 -7.72
N PHE A 34 -11.17 -1.76 -7.74
CA PHE A 34 -11.85 -2.26 -6.55
C PHE A 34 -11.70 -3.77 -6.34
N GLY A 35 -10.75 -4.41 -7.05
CA GLY A 35 -10.42 -5.83 -6.84
C GLY A 35 -11.18 -6.82 -7.72
N GLU A 36 -12.08 -6.34 -8.58
CA GLU A 36 -12.83 -7.16 -9.55
C GLU A 36 -12.21 -7.13 -10.96
N GLU A 37 -11.48 -6.06 -11.30
CA GLU A 37 -11.05 -5.82 -12.67
C GLU A 37 -10.05 -6.87 -13.15
N TYR A 38 -9.13 -7.27 -12.29
CA TYR A 38 -8.10 -8.27 -12.62
C TYR A 38 -8.66 -9.70 -12.69
N THR A 39 -9.77 -10.00 -12.02
CA THR A 39 -10.40 -11.33 -12.08
C THR A 39 -10.90 -11.69 -13.49
N ARG A 40 -10.99 -10.69 -14.38
CA ARG A 40 -11.32 -10.88 -15.80
C ARG A 40 -10.13 -11.35 -16.64
N ILE A 41 -8.93 -11.36 -16.08
CA ILE A 41 -7.71 -11.83 -16.75
C ILE A 41 -7.60 -13.33 -16.54
N GLU A 42 -7.47 -14.09 -17.64
CA GLU A 42 -7.33 -15.54 -17.58
C GLU A 42 -6.13 -15.97 -16.72
N GLY A 43 -6.38 -16.84 -15.76
CA GLY A 43 -5.37 -17.36 -14.84
C GLY A 43 -5.10 -16.50 -13.60
N PHE A 44 -5.67 -15.30 -13.50
CA PHE A 44 -5.59 -14.47 -12.30
C PHE A 44 -6.62 -14.91 -11.25
N SER A 45 -6.24 -14.89 -9.99
CA SER A 45 -7.17 -15.10 -8.87
C SER A 45 -6.78 -14.22 -7.68
N ASN A 46 -7.76 -13.64 -7.01
CA ASN A 46 -7.55 -12.92 -5.76
C ASN A 46 -6.95 -13.81 -4.66
N LYS A 47 -7.09 -15.16 -4.76
CA LYS A 47 -6.47 -16.14 -3.86
C LYS A 47 -4.94 -16.20 -3.96
N ASP A 48 -4.39 -15.67 -5.05
CA ASP A 48 -2.93 -15.63 -5.26
C ASP A 48 -2.24 -14.55 -4.42
N VAL A 49 -3.00 -13.72 -3.67
CA VAL A 49 -2.47 -12.62 -2.85
C VAL A 49 -3.05 -12.62 -1.43
N GLY A 50 -2.28 -12.12 -0.47
CA GLY A 50 -2.71 -12.03 0.93
C GLY A 50 -3.73 -10.92 1.19
N GLY A 51 -3.77 -9.89 0.33
CA GLY A 51 -4.75 -8.81 0.47
C GLY A 51 -4.79 -7.87 -0.73
N ILE A 52 -5.85 -7.10 -0.81
CA ILE A 52 -6.09 -6.09 -1.85
C ILE A 52 -6.46 -4.78 -1.19
N VAL A 53 -5.65 -3.74 -1.41
CA VAL A 53 -5.99 -2.37 -1.02
C VAL A 53 -6.78 -1.73 -2.14
N LEU A 54 -8.05 -1.48 -1.88
CA LEU A 54 -9.01 -0.97 -2.85
C LEU A 54 -8.67 0.45 -3.33
N LYS A 55 -9.28 0.88 -4.40
CA LYS A 55 -9.16 2.23 -4.94
C LYS A 55 -9.43 3.28 -3.85
N GLY A 56 -8.60 4.33 -3.82
CA GLY A 56 -8.77 5.46 -2.93
C GLY A 56 -10.15 6.09 -3.05
N THR A 57 -10.89 6.13 -1.95
CA THR A 57 -12.29 6.51 -1.90
C THR A 57 -12.48 7.75 -1.05
N THR A 58 -13.27 8.71 -1.53
CA THR A 58 -13.64 9.96 -0.87
C THR A 58 -15.12 9.94 -0.47
N LEU A 59 -15.55 10.88 0.37
CA LEU A 59 -16.94 10.98 0.81
C LEU A 59 -17.87 11.11 -0.41
N GLU A 60 -17.61 12.09 -1.25
CA GLU A 60 -18.34 12.35 -2.49
C GLU A 60 -17.58 11.83 -3.71
N PRO A 61 -18.26 11.55 -4.83
CA PRO A 61 -17.61 11.16 -6.09
C PRO A 61 -16.61 12.22 -6.58
N ARG A 62 -15.53 11.75 -7.25
CA ARG A 62 -14.55 12.63 -7.91
C ARG A 62 -14.26 12.15 -9.32
N LEU A 63 -14.27 13.07 -10.27
CA LEU A 63 -13.92 12.82 -11.67
C LEU A 63 -12.40 12.67 -11.89
N GLY A 64 -11.60 13.15 -10.94
CA GLY A 64 -10.14 13.21 -11.07
C GLY A 64 -9.67 14.41 -11.87
N ASN A 65 -8.35 14.44 -12.13
CA ASN A 65 -7.71 15.50 -12.88
C ASN A 65 -7.96 15.37 -14.40
N ALA A 66 -7.72 16.45 -15.15
CA ALA A 66 -7.75 16.44 -16.61
C ALA A 66 -6.65 15.53 -17.22
N ASN A 67 -6.81 15.13 -18.46
CA ASN A 67 -5.77 14.44 -19.23
C ASN A 67 -4.72 15.47 -19.72
N HIS A 68 -3.44 15.11 -19.87
CA HIS A 68 -2.79 13.84 -19.62
C HIS A 68 -2.43 13.71 -18.14
N ARG A 69 -2.75 12.60 -17.52
CA ARG A 69 -2.57 12.40 -16.07
C ARG A 69 -1.73 11.17 -15.69
N VAL A 70 -1.20 10.49 -16.69
CA VAL A 70 -0.25 9.37 -16.55
C VAL A 70 0.82 9.53 -17.63
N TYR A 71 2.07 9.27 -17.26
CA TYR A 71 3.21 9.26 -18.17
C TYR A 71 4.22 8.20 -17.77
N GLU A 72 4.63 7.36 -18.71
CA GLU A 72 5.67 6.35 -18.50
C GLU A 72 7.04 7.02 -18.54
N THR A 73 7.88 6.70 -17.56
CA THR A 73 9.27 7.16 -17.44
C THR A 73 10.22 5.97 -17.51
N PRO A 74 11.53 6.17 -17.76
CA PRO A 74 12.51 5.11 -17.59
C PRO A 74 12.37 4.49 -16.19
N MET A 75 12.10 3.17 -16.12
CA MET A 75 11.96 2.38 -14.89
C MET A 75 10.83 2.84 -13.95
N GLY A 76 9.80 3.52 -14.46
CA GLY A 76 8.71 3.97 -13.61
C GLY A 76 7.56 4.65 -14.33
N MET A 77 6.69 5.27 -13.56
CA MET A 77 5.50 5.94 -14.05
C MET A 77 5.18 7.16 -13.19
N LEU A 78 4.91 8.29 -13.85
CA LEU A 78 4.31 9.48 -13.22
C LEU A 78 2.80 9.40 -13.30
N ASN A 79 2.09 9.73 -12.22
CA ASN A 79 0.66 9.86 -12.22
C ASN A 79 0.15 11.06 -11.41
N ALA A 80 -0.93 11.64 -11.89
CA ALA A 80 -1.70 12.67 -11.20
C ALA A 80 -3.20 12.42 -11.43
N ILE A 81 -3.71 11.28 -10.96
CA ILE A 81 -5.09 10.82 -11.22
C ILE A 81 -6.14 11.73 -10.59
N GLY A 82 -5.83 12.38 -9.45
CA GLY A 82 -6.76 13.28 -8.76
C GLY A 82 -7.88 12.56 -8.00
N LEU A 83 -7.61 11.36 -7.46
CA LEU A 83 -8.55 10.57 -6.66
C LEU A 83 -9.88 10.25 -7.38
N GLN A 84 -9.84 9.97 -8.68
CA GLN A 84 -11.05 9.54 -9.40
C GLN A 84 -11.66 8.32 -8.72
N ASN A 85 -12.90 8.46 -8.23
CA ASN A 85 -13.65 7.40 -7.56
C ASN A 85 -15.15 7.74 -7.50
N PRO A 86 -16.04 6.74 -7.31
CA PRO A 86 -17.48 6.95 -7.34
C PRO A 86 -18.09 7.44 -6.00
N GLY A 87 -17.25 7.69 -4.97
CA GLY A 87 -17.72 8.03 -3.63
C GLY A 87 -17.98 6.81 -2.74
N CYS A 88 -17.90 7.00 -1.42
CA CYS A 88 -17.95 5.88 -0.47
C CYS A 88 -19.30 5.14 -0.47
N ASP A 89 -20.42 5.82 -0.68
CA ASP A 89 -21.73 5.18 -0.69
C ASP A 89 -21.88 4.19 -1.86
N GLN A 90 -21.41 4.55 -3.05
CA GLN A 90 -21.44 3.63 -4.18
C GLN A 90 -20.49 2.45 -3.97
N VAL A 91 -19.29 2.69 -3.41
CA VAL A 91 -18.35 1.61 -3.10
C VAL A 91 -18.96 0.63 -2.12
N ILE A 92 -19.53 1.10 -1.02
CA ILE A 92 -20.07 0.25 0.06
C ILE A 92 -21.31 -0.51 -0.40
N ASN A 93 -22.25 0.17 -1.09
CA ASN A 93 -23.58 -0.38 -1.38
C ASN A 93 -23.64 -1.15 -2.71
N GLN A 94 -22.73 -0.92 -3.65
CA GLN A 94 -22.79 -1.53 -4.97
C GLN A 94 -21.56 -2.36 -5.32
N ILE A 95 -20.33 -1.89 -4.97
CA ILE A 95 -19.09 -2.55 -5.38
C ILE A 95 -18.73 -3.65 -4.38
N LEU A 96 -18.62 -3.33 -3.10
CA LEU A 96 -18.22 -4.32 -2.09
C LEU A 96 -19.11 -5.57 -2.08
N PRO A 97 -20.45 -5.50 -2.20
CA PRO A 97 -21.30 -6.68 -2.25
C PRO A 97 -21.05 -7.62 -3.44
N SER A 98 -20.37 -7.15 -4.49
CA SER A 98 -20.01 -7.97 -5.65
C SER A 98 -18.70 -8.75 -5.47
N LEU A 99 -17.91 -8.44 -4.41
CA LEU A 99 -16.63 -9.08 -4.15
C LEU A 99 -16.82 -10.37 -3.32
N ASP A 100 -16.06 -11.40 -3.66
CA ASP A 100 -15.95 -12.60 -2.82
C ASP A 100 -14.90 -12.39 -1.74
N ILE A 101 -15.34 -11.98 -0.55
CA ILE A 101 -14.46 -11.73 0.60
C ILE A 101 -13.79 -12.99 1.16
N SER A 102 -14.18 -14.18 0.72
CA SER A 102 -13.52 -15.45 1.12
C SER A 102 -12.21 -15.69 0.37
N GLU A 103 -11.95 -14.96 -0.72
CA GLU A 103 -10.77 -15.17 -1.55
C GLU A 103 -9.51 -14.54 -0.94
N THR A 104 -9.62 -13.33 -0.39
CA THR A 104 -8.49 -12.58 0.18
C THR A 104 -8.98 -11.48 1.12
N GLN A 105 -8.07 -10.76 1.79
CA GLN A 105 -8.41 -9.63 2.64
C GLN A 105 -8.59 -8.36 1.82
N PHE A 106 -9.78 -7.75 1.85
CA PHE A 106 -10.05 -6.46 1.21
C PHE A 106 -9.89 -5.33 2.22
N ILE A 107 -9.10 -4.31 1.86
CA ILE A 107 -8.74 -3.17 2.69
C ILE A 107 -9.24 -1.90 2.02
N ALA A 108 -10.08 -1.12 2.68
CA ALA A 108 -10.51 0.17 2.15
C ALA A 108 -9.34 1.16 2.15
N ASN A 109 -9.18 1.94 1.08
CA ASN A 109 -8.26 3.07 1.06
C ASN A 109 -9.07 4.36 1.19
N VAL A 110 -8.93 5.03 2.32
CA VAL A 110 -9.67 6.24 2.67
C VAL A 110 -8.88 7.49 2.34
N CYS A 111 -9.53 8.38 1.61
CA CYS A 111 -8.99 9.69 1.21
C CYS A 111 -9.97 10.81 1.64
N GLY A 112 -9.43 11.96 2.00
CA GLY A 112 -10.20 13.14 2.37
C GLY A 112 -9.50 14.44 2.02
N SER A 113 -10.24 15.55 2.04
CA SER A 113 -9.71 16.90 1.87
C SER A 113 -9.67 17.66 3.20
N THR A 114 -10.35 17.14 4.22
CA THR A 114 -10.37 17.66 5.59
C THR A 114 -10.28 16.49 6.56
N ILE A 115 -9.91 16.76 7.81
CA ILE A 115 -9.89 15.75 8.88
C ILE A 115 -11.28 15.13 9.05
N GLU A 116 -12.32 15.95 8.94
CA GLU A 116 -13.73 15.51 9.03
C GLU A 116 -14.10 14.57 7.89
N ASP A 117 -13.62 14.80 6.66
CA ASP A 117 -13.88 13.90 5.54
C ASP A 117 -13.27 12.52 5.81
N TYR A 118 -12.00 12.47 6.25
CA TYR A 118 -11.35 11.21 6.63
C TYR A 118 -12.15 10.45 7.70
N ALA A 119 -12.59 11.15 8.75
CA ALA A 119 -13.34 10.55 9.84
C ALA A 119 -14.70 10.00 9.35
N LYS A 120 -15.45 10.76 8.52
CA LYS A 120 -16.75 10.34 7.98
C LYS A 120 -16.61 9.14 7.04
N VAL A 121 -15.63 9.14 6.15
CA VAL A 121 -15.42 8.00 5.24
C VAL A 121 -15.00 6.76 6.04
N THR A 122 -14.15 6.92 7.04
CA THR A 122 -13.77 5.83 7.96
C THR A 122 -14.99 5.25 8.69
N GLU A 123 -15.87 6.09 9.22
CA GLU A 123 -17.11 5.67 9.88
C GLU A 123 -18.01 4.84 8.96
N LYS A 124 -18.18 5.27 7.72
CA LYS A 124 -18.97 4.52 6.72
C LYS A 124 -18.35 3.15 6.39
N PHE A 125 -17.04 3.04 6.33
CA PHE A 125 -16.37 1.75 6.10
C PHE A 125 -16.32 0.85 7.35
N ASP A 126 -16.52 1.37 8.55
CA ASP A 126 -16.53 0.55 9.78
C ASP A 126 -17.62 -0.52 9.74
N ASP A 127 -18.81 -0.17 9.26
CA ASP A 127 -19.96 -1.09 9.13
C ASP A 127 -19.91 -1.95 7.86
N SER A 128 -18.89 -1.77 7.00
CA SER A 128 -18.77 -2.52 5.74
C SER A 128 -18.01 -3.84 5.91
N MET A 129 -17.95 -4.65 4.84
CA MET A 129 -17.30 -5.95 4.85
C MET A 129 -15.77 -5.92 4.71
N VAL A 130 -15.14 -4.74 4.60
CA VAL A 130 -13.68 -4.65 4.52
C VAL A 130 -13.01 -5.09 5.82
N ALA A 131 -11.83 -5.73 5.70
CA ALA A 131 -11.11 -6.27 6.85
C ALA A 131 -10.31 -5.21 7.64
N ALA A 132 -9.85 -4.15 6.95
CA ALA A 132 -9.08 -3.06 7.53
C ALA A 132 -9.27 -1.77 6.72
N ILE A 133 -8.71 -0.66 7.22
CA ILE A 133 -8.81 0.66 6.61
C ILE A 133 -7.41 1.26 6.47
N GLU A 134 -6.96 1.51 5.23
CA GLU A 134 -5.74 2.27 4.95
C GLU A 134 -6.10 3.76 4.83
N ILE A 135 -5.52 4.59 5.68
CA ILE A 135 -5.69 6.04 5.65
C ILE A 135 -4.60 6.66 4.78
N ASN A 136 -4.98 7.17 3.62
CA ASN A 136 -4.06 7.79 2.66
C ASN A 136 -3.86 9.27 2.98
N ILE A 137 -2.94 9.57 3.91
CA ILE A 137 -2.63 10.93 4.35
C ILE A 137 -1.79 11.75 3.36
N SER A 138 -1.44 11.18 2.20
CA SER A 138 -0.63 11.89 1.17
C SER A 138 -1.47 12.82 0.27
N CYS A 139 -2.78 12.90 0.49
CA CYS A 139 -3.64 13.82 -0.26
C CYS A 139 -3.38 15.28 0.14
N PRO A 140 -3.35 16.21 -0.83
CA PRO A 140 -3.18 17.62 -0.52
C PRO A 140 -4.41 18.18 0.23
N ASN A 141 -4.16 18.94 1.28
CA ASN A 141 -5.19 19.71 1.99
C ASN A 141 -5.56 20.95 1.18
N ILE A 142 -6.73 20.94 0.55
CA ILE A 142 -7.19 22.04 -0.30
C ILE A 142 -7.40 23.33 0.51
N LYS A 143 -7.82 23.22 1.79
CA LYS A 143 -8.07 24.37 2.67
C LYS A 143 -6.78 25.08 3.14
N GLU A 144 -5.66 24.37 3.18
CA GLU A 144 -4.36 24.89 3.63
C GLU A 144 -3.36 25.04 2.48
N GLY A 145 -3.83 25.47 1.30
CA GLY A 145 -2.96 25.78 0.17
C GLY A 145 -2.36 24.58 -0.54
N GLY A 146 -2.98 23.40 -0.44
CA GLY A 146 -2.53 22.19 -1.16
C GLY A 146 -1.39 21.43 -0.49
N VAL A 147 -1.06 21.74 0.76
CA VAL A 147 -0.05 21.03 1.55
C VAL A 147 -0.59 19.65 1.94
N SER A 148 0.17 18.59 1.69
CA SER A 148 -0.21 17.23 2.07
C SER A 148 -0.21 17.07 3.59
N PHE A 149 -1.27 16.50 4.16
CA PHE A 149 -1.36 16.12 5.57
C PHE A 149 -0.16 15.27 6.02
N GLY A 150 0.29 14.37 5.15
CA GLY A 150 1.39 13.45 5.41
C GLY A 150 2.79 14.09 5.45
N ASN A 151 2.93 15.39 5.18
CA ASN A 151 4.21 16.06 5.25
C ASN A 151 4.54 16.59 6.67
N TYR A 152 3.52 16.66 7.54
CA TYR A 152 3.66 17.14 8.92
C TYR A 152 3.19 16.07 9.90
N PRO A 153 4.05 15.59 10.82
CA PRO A 153 3.72 14.55 11.78
C PRO A 153 2.46 14.84 12.60
N GLU A 154 2.30 16.08 13.08
CA GLU A 154 1.14 16.48 13.90
C GLU A 154 -0.17 16.44 13.10
N MET A 155 -0.13 16.74 11.82
CA MET A 155 -1.32 16.68 10.95
C MET A 155 -1.68 15.24 10.63
N SER A 156 -0.68 14.40 10.37
CA SER A 156 -0.87 12.96 10.21
C SER A 156 -1.53 12.35 11.45
N ALA A 157 -1.01 12.65 12.64
CA ALA A 157 -1.54 12.19 13.92
C ALA A 157 -2.99 12.64 14.14
N LYS A 158 -3.33 13.89 13.83
CA LYS A 158 -4.72 14.40 13.95
C LYS A 158 -5.69 13.63 13.05
N VAL A 159 -5.30 13.34 11.80
CA VAL A 159 -6.12 12.54 10.89
C VAL A 159 -6.32 11.13 11.44
N ILE A 160 -5.23 10.44 11.84
CA ILE A 160 -5.31 9.08 12.38
C ILE A 160 -6.16 9.03 13.65
N ALA A 161 -5.96 9.97 14.59
CA ALA A 161 -6.75 10.03 15.83
C ALA A 161 -8.24 10.29 15.57
N ALA A 162 -8.58 11.11 14.55
CA ALA A 162 -9.96 11.34 14.16
C ALA A 162 -10.61 10.07 13.57
N CYS A 163 -9.87 9.35 12.71
CA CYS A 163 -10.31 8.08 12.14
C CYS A 163 -10.44 6.99 13.21
N ARG A 164 -9.48 6.90 14.16
CA ARG A 164 -9.50 5.89 15.23
C ARG A 164 -10.76 5.98 16.10
N LYS A 165 -11.29 7.18 16.30
CA LYS A 165 -12.54 7.39 17.04
C LYS A 165 -13.79 6.84 16.32
N LYS A 166 -13.68 6.55 15.02
CA LYS A 166 -14.79 6.18 14.14
C LYS A 166 -14.80 4.69 13.76
N THR A 167 -13.76 3.94 14.09
CA THR A 167 -13.67 2.52 13.72
C THR A 167 -12.98 1.70 14.80
N LYS A 168 -13.32 0.42 14.88
CA LYS A 168 -12.57 -0.59 15.63
C LYS A 168 -11.72 -1.48 14.72
N LYS A 169 -11.90 -1.37 13.40
CA LYS A 169 -11.09 -2.11 12.42
C LYS A 169 -9.62 -1.67 12.50
N PRO A 170 -8.67 -2.52 12.10
CA PRO A 170 -7.27 -2.13 11.97
C PRO A 170 -7.11 -0.92 11.05
N ILE A 171 -6.31 0.07 11.50
CA ILE A 171 -5.94 1.25 10.73
C ILE A 171 -4.50 1.14 10.25
N ILE A 172 -4.29 1.27 8.94
CA ILE A 172 -2.98 1.35 8.29
C ILE A 172 -2.73 2.81 7.92
N ALA A 173 -1.73 3.46 8.52
CA ALA A 173 -1.35 4.81 8.13
C ALA A 173 -0.38 4.76 6.95
N LYS A 174 -0.82 5.23 5.76
CA LYS A 174 0.03 5.26 4.55
C LYS A 174 0.84 6.53 4.49
N LEU A 175 2.16 6.39 4.77
CA LEU A 175 3.09 7.49 4.91
C LEU A 175 3.59 8.02 3.56
N SER A 176 3.72 9.35 3.48
CA SER A 176 4.35 10.04 2.34
C SER A 176 5.88 9.97 2.46
N PRO A 177 6.61 9.69 1.36
CA PRO A 177 8.06 9.84 1.35
C PRO A 177 8.53 11.29 1.23
N ASN A 178 7.62 12.20 0.85
CA ASN A 178 7.91 13.61 0.54
C ASN A 178 7.97 14.47 1.81
N GLN A 179 8.72 14.00 2.79
CA GLN A 179 8.88 14.61 4.10
C GLN A 179 10.31 14.42 4.61
N THR A 180 10.73 15.26 5.54
CA THR A 180 12.10 15.26 6.06
C THR A 180 12.32 14.08 7.02
N ASP A 181 11.44 13.90 8.01
CA ASP A 181 11.58 12.87 9.05
C ASP A 181 10.39 11.90 9.07
N ILE A 182 10.56 10.78 8.37
CA ILE A 182 9.53 9.74 8.31
C ILE A 182 9.42 8.96 9.64
N LYS A 183 10.47 8.92 10.45
CA LYS A 183 10.46 8.21 11.75
C LYS A 183 9.55 8.92 12.75
N GLU A 184 9.67 10.24 12.82
CA GLU A 184 8.80 11.03 13.70
C GLU A 184 7.33 10.93 13.26
N ASN A 185 7.08 10.98 11.95
CA ASN A 185 5.71 10.82 11.44
C ASN A 185 5.14 9.43 11.75
N ALA A 186 5.94 8.37 11.56
CA ALA A 186 5.56 7.00 11.92
C ALA A 186 5.22 6.88 13.41
N LYS A 187 6.07 7.43 14.29
CA LYS A 187 5.87 7.43 15.74
C LYS A 187 4.56 8.11 16.12
N GLN A 188 4.31 9.31 15.60
CA GLN A 188 3.09 10.05 15.92
C GLN A 188 1.82 9.38 15.36
N CYS A 189 1.88 8.72 14.19
CA CYS A 189 0.77 7.92 13.69
C CYS A 189 0.47 6.70 14.59
N ILE A 190 1.51 6.01 15.09
CA ILE A 190 1.34 4.89 16.04
C ILE A 190 0.71 5.39 17.34
N GLU A 191 1.22 6.47 17.93
CA GLU A 191 0.69 7.07 19.15
C GLU A 191 -0.76 7.55 18.98
N ALA A 192 -1.14 7.95 17.76
CA ALA A 192 -2.50 8.36 17.42
C ALA A 192 -3.46 7.17 17.16
N GLY A 193 -2.98 5.92 17.19
CA GLY A 193 -3.79 4.71 17.10
C GLY A 193 -3.76 4.00 15.75
N ALA A 194 -2.70 4.17 14.96
CA ALA A 194 -2.45 3.31 13.80
C ALA A 194 -1.98 1.91 14.27
N ASP A 195 -2.58 0.86 13.73
CA ASP A 195 -2.25 -0.54 14.01
C ASP A 195 -1.15 -1.08 13.08
N ALA A 196 -0.93 -0.39 11.95
CA ALA A 196 0.10 -0.71 10.95
C ALA A 196 0.50 0.54 10.17
N LEU A 197 1.64 0.46 9.46
CA LEU A 197 2.17 1.54 8.63
C LEU A 197 2.35 1.08 7.19
N GLY A 198 1.87 1.87 6.21
CA GLY A 198 2.16 1.69 4.78
C GLY A 198 3.36 2.58 4.38
N VAL A 199 4.45 2.01 3.91
CA VAL A 199 5.71 2.70 3.61
C VAL A 199 6.23 2.26 2.25
N ILE A 200 6.14 3.11 1.23
CA ILE A 200 5.82 4.52 1.10
C ILE A 200 4.73 4.77 0.03
N ASN A 201 4.17 5.98 -0.01
CA ASN A 201 3.45 6.47 -1.17
C ASN A 201 4.43 6.92 -2.27
N THR A 202 3.95 7.53 -3.36
CA THR A 202 4.74 7.97 -4.51
C THR A 202 5.63 9.19 -4.19
N ILE A 203 6.74 9.30 -4.92
CA ILE A 203 7.69 10.42 -4.82
C ILE A 203 7.29 11.50 -5.82
N MET A 204 7.24 12.76 -5.41
CA MET A 204 6.91 13.85 -6.33
C MET A 204 7.94 13.99 -7.43
N GLY A 205 7.46 14.09 -8.66
CA GLY A 205 8.29 14.25 -9.86
C GLY A 205 7.59 15.04 -10.96
N MET A 206 8.32 15.36 -12.03
CA MET A 206 7.83 16.10 -13.19
C MET A 206 8.49 15.55 -14.45
N ALA A 207 7.79 15.64 -15.59
CA ALA A 207 8.36 15.42 -16.92
C ALA A 207 8.00 16.60 -17.83
N ILE A 208 8.92 16.96 -18.74
CA ILE A 208 8.81 18.10 -19.64
C ILE A 208 8.95 17.60 -21.07
N ASP A 209 8.04 18.04 -21.95
CA ASP A 209 8.20 17.95 -23.39
C ASP A 209 9.17 19.04 -23.85
N VAL A 210 10.31 18.65 -24.41
CA VAL A 210 11.37 19.60 -24.78
C VAL A 210 11.04 20.42 -26.03
N GLU A 211 10.16 19.90 -26.89
CA GLU A 211 9.75 20.60 -28.11
C GLU A 211 8.75 21.71 -27.81
N THR A 212 7.73 21.40 -26.98
CA THR A 212 6.71 22.39 -26.59
C THR A 212 7.11 23.21 -25.38
N ARG A 213 8.08 22.73 -24.59
CA ARG A 213 8.52 23.29 -23.29
C ARG A 213 7.40 23.32 -22.24
N GLU A 214 6.48 22.38 -22.33
CA GLU A 214 5.33 22.24 -21.44
C GLU A 214 5.46 20.98 -20.55
N PRO A 215 4.79 20.97 -19.38
CA PRO A 215 4.68 19.74 -18.60
C PRO A 215 3.92 18.66 -19.36
N ILE A 216 4.43 17.42 -19.36
CA ILE A 216 3.76 16.30 -20.04
C ILE A 216 2.43 15.94 -19.39
N ILE A 217 2.35 16.02 -18.05
CA ILE A 217 1.10 15.79 -17.33
C ILE A 217 0.44 17.12 -16.97
N ALA A 218 -0.87 17.22 -17.19
CA ALA A 218 -1.64 18.46 -17.07
C ALA A 218 -1.56 19.11 -15.66
N ASN A 219 -1.32 18.32 -14.64
CA ASN A 219 -1.15 18.79 -13.25
C ASN A 219 0.27 19.29 -12.94
N VAL A 220 1.14 19.47 -13.97
CA VAL A 220 2.55 19.88 -13.88
C VAL A 220 3.43 18.85 -13.16
N GLN A 221 3.04 18.39 -11.99
CA GLN A 221 3.75 17.43 -11.16
C GLN A 221 2.86 16.23 -10.81
N GLY A 222 3.46 15.07 -10.60
CA GLY A 222 2.77 13.84 -10.24
C GLY A 222 3.61 12.95 -9.33
N GLY A 223 3.00 11.88 -8.85
CA GLY A 223 3.69 10.87 -8.08
C GLY A 223 4.46 9.90 -8.98
N LEU A 224 5.76 9.79 -8.78
CA LEU A 224 6.63 8.79 -9.41
C LEU A 224 6.50 7.46 -8.64
N SER A 225 6.28 6.38 -9.37
CA SER A 225 6.22 5.00 -8.89
C SER A 225 7.03 4.06 -9.78
N GLY A 226 7.17 2.78 -9.40
CA GLY A 226 7.91 1.77 -10.16
C GLY A 226 9.34 1.56 -9.68
N PRO A 227 10.15 0.70 -10.36
CA PRO A 227 11.48 0.29 -9.90
C PRO A 227 12.44 1.44 -9.58
N ALA A 228 12.29 2.59 -10.23
CA ALA A 228 13.12 3.78 -9.99
C ALA A 228 13.12 4.26 -8.52
N ILE A 229 12.03 4.04 -7.77
CA ILE A 229 11.92 4.49 -6.38
C ILE A 229 12.31 3.44 -5.34
N LYS A 230 12.60 2.18 -5.75
CA LYS A 230 12.88 1.08 -4.81
C LYS A 230 13.98 1.40 -3.78
N PRO A 231 15.14 1.93 -4.14
CA PRO A 231 16.20 2.22 -3.16
C PRO A 231 15.77 3.20 -2.07
N ILE A 232 14.94 4.18 -2.43
CA ILE A 232 14.39 5.16 -1.49
C ILE A 232 13.36 4.50 -0.58
N ALA A 233 12.47 3.68 -1.16
CA ALA A 233 11.45 2.95 -0.40
C ALA A 233 12.08 2.00 0.63
N LEU A 234 13.11 1.24 0.26
CA LEU A 234 13.87 0.35 1.16
C LEU A 234 14.47 1.12 2.33
N LEU A 235 15.13 2.25 2.07
CA LEU A 235 15.69 3.10 3.13
C LEU A 235 14.58 3.59 4.07
N LYS A 236 13.45 4.02 3.54
CA LYS A 236 12.31 4.50 4.34
C LYS A 236 11.69 3.38 5.18
N VAL A 237 11.54 2.17 4.64
CA VAL A 237 11.09 1.00 5.40
C VAL A 237 12.04 0.70 6.55
N LYS A 238 13.36 0.67 6.30
CA LYS A 238 14.37 0.46 7.35
C LYS A 238 14.30 1.54 8.45
N GLN A 239 14.17 2.81 8.07
CA GLN A 239 14.02 3.92 9.01
C GLN A 239 12.75 3.78 9.88
N VAL A 240 11.62 3.41 9.27
CA VAL A 240 10.36 3.22 9.99
C VAL A 240 10.42 1.97 10.88
N TYR A 241 11.10 0.90 10.44
CA TYR A 241 11.27 -0.31 11.25
C TYR A 241 12.04 -0.04 12.56
N GLU A 242 12.93 0.95 12.60
CA GLU A 242 13.63 1.35 13.82
C GLU A 242 12.70 1.82 14.95
N VAL A 243 11.54 2.37 14.59
CA VAL A 243 10.51 2.83 15.55
C VAL A 243 9.35 1.84 15.70
N ALA A 244 8.93 1.21 14.61
CA ALA A 244 7.78 0.30 14.57
C ALA A 244 8.13 -1.11 15.08
N GLY A 245 9.31 -1.62 14.73
CA GLY A 245 9.77 -2.97 15.07
C GLY A 245 9.76 -3.26 16.57
N PRO A 246 10.38 -2.42 17.44
CA PRO A 246 10.35 -2.60 18.88
C PRO A 246 8.95 -2.62 19.50
N LEU A 247 7.97 -2.00 18.82
CA LEU A 247 6.57 -1.97 19.24
C LEU A 247 5.73 -3.08 18.60
N SER A 248 6.35 -3.94 17.79
CA SER A 248 5.66 -5.00 17.01
C SER A 248 4.57 -4.46 16.10
N ILE A 249 4.70 -3.22 15.62
CA ILE A 249 3.78 -2.60 14.65
C ILE A 249 4.18 -3.05 13.24
N PRO A 250 3.32 -3.77 12.50
CA PRO A 250 3.66 -4.28 11.18
C PRO A 250 3.76 -3.18 10.13
N ILE A 251 4.63 -3.41 9.14
CA ILE A 251 4.86 -2.48 8.03
C ILE A 251 4.45 -3.15 6.71
N LEU A 252 3.58 -2.49 5.94
CA LEU A 252 3.34 -2.78 4.54
C LEU A 252 4.37 -2.01 3.70
N GLY A 253 5.44 -2.70 3.30
CA GLY A 253 6.50 -2.13 2.47
C GLY A 253 6.04 -1.97 1.03
N GLN A 254 6.18 -0.79 0.43
CA GLN A 254 5.71 -0.52 -0.93
C GLN A 254 6.62 0.49 -1.64
N GLY A 255 6.80 0.30 -2.96
CA GLY A 255 7.58 1.19 -3.82
C GLY A 255 8.62 0.46 -4.66
N GLY A 256 8.30 0.20 -5.92
CA GLY A 256 9.22 -0.33 -6.92
C GLY A 256 9.47 -1.84 -6.86
N ILE A 257 8.62 -2.60 -6.18
CA ILE A 257 8.70 -4.07 -6.11
C ILE A 257 8.21 -4.66 -7.43
N ALA A 258 9.07 -5.48 -8.07
CA ALA A 258 8.80 -6.12 -9.35
C ALA A 258 9.37 -7.56 -9.45
N SER A 259 9.93 -8.10 -8.36
CA SER A 259 10.48 -9.45 -8.30
C SER A 259 10.44 -10.03 -6.89
N SER A 260 10.67 -11.34 -6.76
CA SER A 260 10.82 -12.03 -5.48
C SER A 260 12.03 -11.51 -4.68
N ASN A 261 13.12 -11.14 -5.37
CA ASN A 261 14.28 -10.53 -4.71
C ASN A 261 13.92 -9.18 -4.08
N ASP A 262 13.14 -8.36 -4.77
CA ASP A 262 12.69 -7.08 -4.19
C ASP A 262 11.84 -7.33 -2.93
N VAL A 263 10.94 -8.32 -2.96
CA VAL A 263 10.15 -8.71 -1.77
C VAL A 263 11.06 -9.10 -0.62
N LEU A 264 12.06 -9.94 -0.86
CA LEU A 264 13.03 -10.35 0.16
C LEU A 264 13.79 -9.16 0.74
N GLU A 265 14.22 -8.21 -0.10
CA GLU A 265 14.87 -6.97 0.37
C GLU A 265 13.97 -6.18 1.33
N PHE A 266 12.68 -6.03 0.99
CA PHE A 266 11.72 -5.33 1.86
C PHE A 266 11.46 -6.08 3.17
N LEU A 267 11.31 -7.40 3.14
CA LEU A 267 11.15 -8.21 4.35
C LEU A 267 12.40 -8.11 5.23
N ILE A 268 13.60 -8.24 4.65
CA ILE A 268 14.88 -8.10 5.36
C ILE A 268 15.01 -6.70 5.98
N ALA A 269 14.54 -5.66 5.31
CA ALA A 269 14.54 -4.28 5.82
C ALA A 269 13.54 -4.06 6.97
N GLY A 270 12.58 -4.98 7.18
CA GLY A 270 11.62 -4.94 8.29
C GLY A 270 10.15 -4.83 7.89
N ALA A 271 9.81 -4.93 6.60
CA ALA A 271 8.41 -5.04 6.19
C ALA A 271 7.83 -6.40 6.64
N THR A 272 6.57 -6.41 7.09
CA THR A 272 5.81 -7.61 7.44
C THR A 272 5.05 -8.16 6.24
N ALA A 273 4.56 -7.27 5.40
CA ALA A 273 3.93 -7.54 4.13
C ALA A 273 4.45 -6.54 3.08
N VAL A 274 4.23 -6.82 1.81
CA VAL A 274 4.70 -5.98 0.70
C VAL A 274 3.59 -5.67 -0.28
N GLY A 275 3.59 -4.44 -0.79
CA GLY A 275 2.58 -3.96 -1.72
C GLY A 275 3.11 -3.90 -3.16
N ILE A 276 2.43 -4.58 -4.08
CA ILE A 276 2.71 -4.59 -5.51
C ILE A 276 1.78 -3.59 -6.21
N GLY A 277 2.36 -2.64 -6.91
CA GLY A 277 1.63 -1.59 -7.61
C GLY A 277 1.93 -1.56 -9.11
N THR A 278 2.79 -0.65 -9.55
CA THR A 278 3.11 -0.38 -10.97
C THR A 278 3.47 -1.63 -11.77
N ALA A 279 4.11 -2.62 -11.14
CA ALA A 279 4.48 -3.88 -11.79
C ALA A 279 3.28 -4.66 -12.35
N LEU A 280 2.08 -4.49 -11.77
CA LEU A 280 0.85 -5.12 -12.24
C LEU A 280 0.43 -4.67 -13.65
N PHE A 281 0.80 -3.46 -14.06
CA PHE A 281 0.49 -2.95 -15.40
C PHE A 281 1.29 -3.65 -16.49
N TYR A 282 2.44 -4.23 -16.13
CA TYR A 282 3.31 -4.98 -17.04
C TYR A 282 3.08 -6.49 -16.95
N ASP A 283 2.81 -6.99 -15.74
CA ASP A 283 2.57 -8.41 -15.49
C ASP A 283 1.49 -8.61 -14.42
N PRO A 284 0.23 -8.82 -14.79
CA PRO A 284 -0.86 -9.07 -13.85
C PRO A 284 -0.66 -10.33 -13.00
N MET A 285 0.15 -11.29 -13.47
CA MET A 285 0.42 -12.57 -12.77
C MET A 285 1.64 -12.50 -11.85
N ILE A 286 2.23 -11.33 -11.65
CA ILE A 286 3.51 -11.16 -10.95
C ILE A 286 3.47 -11.70 -9.52
N CYS A 287 2.37 -11.51 -8.78
CA CYS A 287 2.25 -11.98 -7.40
C CYS A 287 2.33 -13.51 -7.29
N LYS A 288 1.69 -14.23 -8.21
CA LYS A 288 1.75 -15.70 -8.28
C LYS A 288 3.16 -16.19 -8.52
N LYS A 289 3.89 -15.54 -9.44
CA LYS A 289 5.31 -15.84 -9.74
C LYS A 289 6.17 -15.57 -8.51
N ILE A 290 6.04 -14.39 -7.90
CA ILE A 290 6.76 -14.00 -6.68
C ILE A 290 6.53 -15.00 -5.56
N ASN A 291 5.27 -15.37 -5.28
CA ASN A 291 4.95 -16.30 -4.20
C ASN A 291 5.58 -17.69 -4.44
N THR A 292 5.62 -18.15 -5.69
CA THR A 292 6.32 -19.40 -6.05
C THR A 292 7.82 -19.30 -5.78
N ASP A 293 8.44 -18.20 -6.17
CA ASP A 293 9.88 -17.99 -5.96
C ASP A 293 10.24 -17.83 -4.47
N LEU A 294 9.37 -17.21 -3.68
CA LEU A 294 9.56 -17.10 -2.21
C LEU A 294 9.57 -18.48 -1.54
N ILE A 295 8.66 -19.37 -1.93
CA ILE A 295 8.63 -20.76 -1.44
C ILE A 295 9.94 -21.47 -1.82
N ASN A 296 10.40 -21.35 -3.07
CA ASN A 296 11.66 -21.93 -3.53
C ASN A 296 12.87 -21.36 -2.76
N TYR A 297 12.88 -20.07 -2.48
CA TYR A 297 13.92 -19.43 -1.65
C TYR A 297 13.94 -19.99 -0.23
N MET A 298 12.77 -20.10 0.41
CA MET A 298 12.64 -20.64 1.76
C MET A 298 13.13 -22.10 1.83
N ASP A 299 12.74 -22.94 0.86
CA ASP A 299 13.19 -24.34 0.78
C ASP A 299 14.72 -24.41 0.63
N LYS A 300 15.28 -23.68 -0.31
CA LYS A 300 16.73 -23.62 -0.57
C LYS A 300 17.54 -23.19 0.66
N HIS A 301 17.00 -22.30 1.49
CA HIS A 301 17.69 -21.73 2.65
C HIS A 301 17.27 -22.39 3.98
N ASN A 302 16.44 -23.45 3.95
CA ASN A 302 15.88 -24.13 5.13
C ASN A 302 15.16 -23.18 6.09
N ILE A 303 14.41 -22.22 5.55
CA ILE A 303 13.58 -21.26 6.28
C ILE A 303 12.19 -21.85 6.44
N ASN A 304 11.70 -21.99 7.67
CA ASN A 304 10.42 -22.63 7.96
C ASN A 304 9.24 -21.63 7.93
N SER A 305 9.53 -20.35 8.19
CA SER A 305 8.52 -19.29 8.25
C SER A 305 9.06 -18.00 7.62
N ILE A 306 8.22 -17.32 6.87
CA ILE A 306 8.54 -16.01 6.30
C ILE A 306 8.93 -14.99 7.38
N HIS A 307 8.45 -15.17 8.62
CA HIS A 307 8.79 -14.33 9.76
C HIS A 307 10.27 -14.36 10.14
N GLU A 308 11.01 -15.43 9.79
CA GLU A 308 12.45 -15.51 10.04
C GLU A 308 13.27 -14.52 9.21
N ILE A 309 12.68 -14.00 8.12
CA ILE A 309 13.31 -13.05 7.21
C ILE A 309 13.09 -11.61 7.66
N ILE A 310 11.97 -11.34 8.35
CA ILE A 310 11.55 -9.98 8.71
C ILE A 310 12.58 -9.32 9.63
N GLY A 311 13.10 -8.16 9.20
CA GLY A 311 14.06 -7.37 9.99
C GLY A 311 15.42 -8.03 10.17
N SER A 312 15.79 -9.04 9.37
CA SER A 312 17.02 -9.80 9.50
C SER A 312 18.26 -9.11 8.90
N LEU A 313 18.16 -7.82 8.54
CA LEU A 313 19.28 -7.05 7.99
C LEU A 313 20.46 -7.03 8.95
N LYS A 314 21.59 -7.54 8.48
CA LYS A 314 22.88 -7.48 9.23
C LYS A 314 23.55 -6.14 8.94
N LEU A 315 23.89 -5.39 9.98
CA LEU A 315 24.58 -4.10 9.96
C LEU A 315 26.00 -4.26 10.52
#